data_66e887570d3bd2c52a6ac9a5db25b3d8
#
_entry.id   66e887570d3bd2c52a6ac9a5db25b3d8
#
_cell.length_a   1.000
_cell.length_b   1.000
_cell.length_c   1.000
_cell.angle_alpha   90.00
_cell.angle_beta   90.00
_cell.angle_gamma   90.00
#
_symmetry.space_group_name_H-M   'P 1'
#
loop_
_entity.id
_entity.type
_entity.pdbx_description
1 polymer ?
#
loop_
_entity_poly.entity_id
_entity_poly.type
_entity_poly.pdbx_seq_one_letter_code
_entity_poly.pdbx_strand_id
1 'polypeptide(L)' 'MNTALEARNELRRLQAERLDAVEAGLGENALYMTDLDNDIEANRAIYVGLAVTEIATLRAQLGGPQLG' A
#
# COMPACT_ATOMS: atom_id res chain seq x y z
N MET A 1 4.12 -9.15 3.95
CA MET A 1 4.12 -7.75 4.43
C MET A 1 3.47 -7.68 5.79
N ASN A 2 4.25 -7.33 6.80
CA ASN A 2 3.77 -7.36 8.18
C ASN A 2 3.53 -5.98 8.77
N THR A 3 4.04 -4.92 8.16
CA THR A 3 3.88 -3.57 8.68
C THR A 3 3.36 -2.62 7.61
N ALA A 4 2.74 -1.53 8.07
CA ALA A 4 2.27 -0.48 7.16
C ALA A 4 3.42 0.15 6.38
N LEU A 5 4.60 0.29 7.00
CA LEU A 5 5.76 0.84 6.32
C LEU A 5 6.20 -0.05 5.16
N GLU A 6 6.27 -1.36 5.37
CA GLU A 6 6.62 -2.30 4.31
C GLU A 6 5.59 -2.27 3.17
N ALA A 7 4.30 -2.23 3.51
CA ALA A 7 3.24 -2.14 2.52
C ALA A 7 3.31 -0.84 1.73
N ARG A 8 3.60 0.27 2.41
CA ARG A 8 3.77 1.57 1.73
C ARG A 8 4.95 1.55 0.77
N ASN A 9 6.06 0.96 1.19
CA ASN A 9 7.25 0.89 0.34
C ASN A 9 6.97 0.04 -0.91
N GLU A 10 6.26 -1.07 -0.77
CA GLU A 10 5.86 -1.89 -1.91
C GLU A 10 4.92 -1.13 -2.84
N LEU A 11 3.96 -0.41 -2.29
CA LEU A 11 3.04 0.41 -3.09
C LEU A 11 3.81 1.47 -3.89
N ARG A 12 4.77 2.13 -3.26
CA ARG A 12 5.60 3.11 -3.95
C ARG A 12 6.43 2.49 -5.06
N ARG A 13 6.97 1.30 -4.82
CA ARG A 13 7.72 0.56 -5.84
C ARG A 13 6.85 0.27 -7.06
N LEU A 14 5.63 -0.18 -6.83
CA LEU A 14 4.69 -0.48 -7.91
C LEU A 14 4.28 0.78 -8.67
N GLN A 15 4.08 1.88 -7.98
CA GLN A 15 3.75 3.16 -8.61
C GLN A 15 4.89 3.67 -9.47
N ALA A 16 6.14 3.52 -9.00
CA ALA A 16 7.32 3.88 -9.78
C ALA A 16 7.46 2.97 -11.02
N GLU A 17 7.21 1.68 -10.86
CA GLU A 17 7.20 0.73 -11.98
C GLU A 17 6.17 1.11 -13.03
N ARG A 18 4.99 1.56 -12.59
CA ARG A 18 3.94 1.99 -13.50
C ARG A 18 4.39 3.20 -14.34
N LEU A 19 4.99 4.16 -13.70
CA LEU A 19 5.52 5.34 -14.39
C LEU A 19 6.59 4.95 -15.40
N ASP A 20 7.52 4.10 -14.99
CA ASP A 20 8.57 3.61 -15.88
C ASP A 20 8.00 2.83 -17.07
N ALA A 21 6.95 2.04 -16.84
CA ALA A 21 6.29 1.29 -17.89
C ALA A 21 5.67 2.22 -18.94
N VAL A 22 4.99 3.28 -18.49
CA VAL A 22 4.41 4.27 -19.39
C VAL A 22 5.51 4.95 -20.21
N GLU A 23 6.60 5.35 -19.56
CA GLU A 23 7.73 5.99 -20.23
C GLU A 23 8.40 5.06 -21.24
N ALA A 24 8.40 3.77 -20.98
CA ALA A 24 8.98 2.76 -21.86
C ALA A 24 8.03 2.37 -23.02
N GLY A 25 6.84 2.96 -23.09
CA GLY A 25 5.89 2.68 -24.15
C GLY A 25 4.92 1.54 -23.86
N LEU A 26 4.92 0.99 -22.65
CA LEU A 26 4.03 -0.10 -22.26
C LEU A 26 2.63 0.37 -21.86
N GLY A 27 2.39 1.67 -21.83
CA GLY A 27 1.10 2.23 -21.44
C GLY A 27 -0.05 1.79 -22.35
N GLU A 28 0.24 1.41 -23.59
CA GLU A 28 -0.77 0.93 -24.54
C GLU A 28 -1.02 -0.57 -24.42
N ASN A 29 -0.20 -1.29 -23.67
CA ASN A 29 -0.42 -2.71 -23.42
C ASN A 29 -1.45 -2.85 -22.30
N ALA A 30 -2.71 -3.02 -22.70
CA ALA A 30 -3.83 -3.02 -21.75
C ALA A 30 -3.70 -4.13 -20.70
N LEU A 31 -3.26 -5.31 -21.10
CA LEU A 31 -3.13 -6.43 -20.17
C LEU A 31 -2.07 -6.14 -19.12
N TYR A 32 -0.90 -5.68 -19.55
CA TYR A 32 0.19 -5.33 -18.64
C TYR A 32 -0.24 -4.24 -17.65
N MET A 33 -0.86 -3.18 -18.14
CA MET A 33 -1.28 -2.07 -17.31
C MET A 33 -2.40 -2.46 -16.35
N THR A 34 -3.33 -3.30 -16.80
CA THR A 34 -4.40 -3.79 -15.94
C THR A 34 -3.86 -4.64 -14.80
N ASP A 35 -2.94 -5.56 -15.10
CA ASP A 35 -2.33 -6.39 -14.07
C ASP A 35 -1.57 -5.55 -13.05
N LEU A 36 -0.83 -4.56 -13.52
CA LEU A 36 -0.08 -3.67 -12.65
C LEU A 36 -1.01 -2.81 -11.78
N ASP A 37 -2.08 -2.27 -12.37
CA ASP A 37 -3.07 -1.49 -11.63
C ASP A 37 -3.80 -2.35 -10.59
N ASN A 38 -4.07 -3.60 -10.89
CA ASN A 38 -4.66 -4.53 -9.93
C ASN A 38 -3.71 -4.79 -8.76
N ASP A 39 -2.42 -4.94 -9.02
CA ASP A 39 -1.42 -5.11 -7.97
C ASP A 39 -1.31 -3.87 -7.09
N ILE A 40 -1.34 -2.69 -7.70
CA ILE A 40 -1.33 -1.43 -6.97
C ILE A 40 -2.55 -1.33 -6.04
N GLU A 41 -3.72 -1.67 -6.56
CA GLU A 41 -4.96 -1.60 -5.77
C GLU A 41 -4.96 -2.59 -4.61
N ALA A 42 -4.49 -3.82 -4.87
CA ALA A 42 -4.37 -4.83 -3.82
C ALA A 42 -3.39 -4.39 -2.72
N ASN A 43 -2.27 -3.81 -3.10
CA ASN A 43 -1.28 -3.35 -2.13
C ASN A 43 -1.74 -2.10 -1.39
N ARG A 44 -2.52 -1.25 -2.04
CA ARG A 44 -3.13 -0.11 -1.36
C ARG A 44 -4.09 -0.58 -0.26
N ALA A 45 -4.91 -1.58 -0.54
CA ALA A 45 -5.82 -2.12 0.45
C ALA A 45 -5.08 -2.74 1.64
N ILE A 46 -3.99 -3.45 1.37
CA ILE A 46 -3.13 -4.01 2.41
C ILE A 46 -2.53 -2.89 3.27
N TYR A 47 -2.01 -1.86 2.64
CA TYR A 47 -1.43 -0.72 3.36
C TYR A 47 -2.46 -0.05 4.27
N VAL A 48 -3.63 0.24 3.75
CA VAL A 48 -4.69 0.88 4.54
C VAL A 48 -5.08 0.01 5.73
N GLY A 49 -5.26 -1.29 5.51
CA GLY A 49 -5.61 -2.22 6.58
C GLY A 49 -4.56 -2.27 7.67
N LEU A 50 -3.28 -2.35 7.29
CA LEU A 50 -2.19 -2.37 8.25
C LEU A 50 -2.05 -1.04 8.98
N ALA A 51 -2.20 0.08 8.28
CA ALA A 51 -2.11 1.40 8.90
C ALA A 51 -3.22 1.60 9.93
N VAL A 52 -4.44 1.20 9.61
CA VAL A 52 -5.56 1.31 10.55
C VAL A 52 -5.31 0.45 11.79
N THR A 53 -4.82 -0.77 11.59
CA THR A 53 -4.52 -1.68 12.69
C THR A 53 -3.41 -1.13 13.59
N GLU A 54 -2.35 -0.59 13.00
CA GLU A 54 -1.24 -0.02 13.77
C GLU A 54 -1.67 1.21 14.55
N ILE A 55 -2.50 2.06 13.95
CA ILE A 55 -3.04 3.24 14.64
C ILE A 55 -3.93 2.81 15.80
N ALA A 56 -4.79 1.84 15.60
CA ALA A 56 -5.67 1.34 16.64
C ALA A 56 -4.86 0.74 17.80
N THR A 57 -3.82 0.00 17.50
CA THR A 57 -2.93 -0.57 18.51
C THR A 57 -2.23 0.52 19.31
N LEU A 58 -1.72 1.53 18.61
CA LEU A 58 -1.05 2.65 19.27
C LEU A 58 -2.00 3.40 20.18
N ARG A 59 -3.23 3.66 19.73
CA ARG A 59 -4.24 4.33 20.56
C ARG A 59 -4.57 3.52 21.80
N ALA A 60 -4.68 2.20 21.64
CA ALA A 60 -4.96 1.34 22.78
C ALA A 60 -3.83 1.40 23.81
N GLN A 61 -2.58 1.45 23.35
CA GLN A 61 -1.43 1.55 24.24
C GLN A 61 -1.37 2.89 24.95
N LEU A 62 -1.71 3.97 24.25
CA LEU A 62 -1.63 5.31 24.82
C LEU A 62 -2.81 5.66 25.71
N GLY A 63 -4.00 5.23 25.30
CA GLY A 63 -5.22 5.59 25.98
C GLY A 63 -5.76 4.53 26.91
N GLY A 64 -5.28 3.30 26.78
CA GLY A 64 -5.92 2.10 27.27
C GLY A 64 -6.33 2.11 28.73
N PRO A 65 -5.51 1.58 29.62
CA PRO A 65 -5.95 1.40 31.00
C PRO A 65 -5.95 2.67 31.84
N GLN A 66 -5.82 3.78 31.24
CA GLN A 66 -5.87 5.05 31.95
C GLN A 66 -7.29 5.41 32.27
N LEU A 67 -7.90 4.62 32.98
CA LEU A 67 -9.26 4.83 33.28
C LEU A 67 -9.44 5.67 34.53
N GLY A 68 -8.46 6.25 34.85
CA GLY A 68 -8.57 7.06 36.04
C GLY A 68 -9.69 8.01 35.91
#